data_6408e1cb6bff99aaf091f2f543f6144e
#
_entry.id   6408e1cb6bff99aaf091f2f543f6144e
#
_cell.length_a   1.000
_cell.length_b   1.000
_cell.length_c   1.000
_cell.angle_alpha   90.00
_cell.angle_beta   90.00
_cell.angle_gamma   90.00
#
_symmetry.space_group_name_H-M   'P 1'
#
loop_
_entity.id
_entity.type
_entity.pdbx_description
1 polymer ?
#
loop_
_entity_poly.entity_id
_entity_poly.type
_entity_poly.pdbx_seq_one_letter_code
_entity_poly.pdbx_strand_id
1 'polypeptide(L)'
;MKILLYNPDNGVTRNFMPHLWMFLLQAITPPGHEVILIDANARAMSDEEIVQFIKKEKIDLVGIGAMTRMAEKAYRVADAIRLTGVPVVMGGPHVTEVPDEALGRDGGPRHADAIALGEADETWARIVEDAARGALKDIYEPVDDNGKERKPSLQPYPAIPWETLNLDQFNFFPRILRPLLSRVGPRWRTLHIVPLESGRGCPYGCEFCTVTGFFGDSIRFRTNQSIIDELLTLKARAKAEGGVISVFFVDDNFAISIKRTKSLLRDIIAAGAQLPWIAQISANLLRDQELVDLIAESGGKVIFIGMESIDPVNLADVKKGFNKPEEYTSVLERLAERHIFAITSFIIGMDNDTPGVAERILQQIRTWPPGLPVFGQLTPFPSTPLYKRLQEEGRLVRPKHWLKFEKNTMAHEPLKMTIEQTHHELTYAWTHSYNAARNAEAVQAMSHAPVGPRIFHLITRFAFRAIYFPQTTRRAWLKVFFENRRTVFSLAKEAIGSVLTSKRIAGKDGPAVITPPRERILPVDH
;
A
#
# COMPACT_ATOMS: atom_id res chain seq x y z
N MET A 1 4.25 -24.39 20.38
CA MET A 1 3.53 -23.18 20.87
C MET A 1 2.51 -22.75 19.83
N LYS A 2 1.47 -22.06 20.28
CA LYS A 2 0.51 -21.36 19.45
C LYS A 2 0.83 -19.87 19.48
N ILE A 3 1.16 -19.30 18.33
CA ILE A 3 1.69 -17.94 18.17
C ILE A 3 0.63 -17.08 17.46
N LEU A 4 0.32 -15.91 18.02
CA LEU A 4 -0.51 -14.91 17.36
C LEU A 4 0.37 -13.80 16.79
N LEU A 5 0.32 -13.57 15.48
CA LEU A 5 0.82 -12.34 14.86
C LEU A 5 -0.35 -11.36 14.72
N TYR A 6 -0.23 -10.22 15.36
CA TYR A 6 -1.28 -9.21 15.43
C TYR A 6 -0.81 -7.89 14.82
N ASN A 7 -1.57 -7.41 13.84
CA ASN A 7 -1.37 -6.09 13.27
C ASN A 7 -2.48 -5.14 13.76
N PRO A 8 -2.17 -4.12 14.56
CA PRO A 8 -3.17 -3.15 15.04
C PRO A 8 -3.84 -2.41 13.89
N ASP A 9 -5.09 -2.00 14.03
CA ASP A 9 -5.75 -1.15 13.03
C ASP A 9 -5.21 0.28 13.09
N ASN A 10 -5.30 0.97 11.95
CA ASN A 10 -4.82 2.34 11.80
C ASN A 10 -5.81 3.42 12.25
N GLY A 11 -6.97 3.04 12.80
CA GLY A 11 -8.01 3.94 13.29
C GLY A 11 -8.70 4.79 12.21
N VAL A 12 -8.36 4.65 10.94
CA VAL A 12 -8.85 5.53 9.86
C VAL A 12 -9.80 4.81 8.90
N THR A 13 -9.35 3.73 8.28
CA THR A 13 -10.12 3.01 7.27
C THR A 13 -9.87 1.52 7.34
N ARG A 14 -10.85 0.74 6.91
CA ARG A 14 -10.66 -0.69 6.68
C ARG A 14 -9.61 -0.87 5.56
N ASN A 15 -8.57 -1.62 5.83
CA ASN A 15 -7.62 -2.02 4.81
C ASN A 15 -8.22 -3.13 3.93
N PHE A 16 -7.96 -3.06 2.65
CA PHE A 16 -8.37 -4.05 1.65
C PHE A 16 -7.19 -4.94 1.19
N MET A 17 -6.01 -4.75 1.77
CA MET A 17 -4.78 -5.48 1.49
C MET A 17 -4.19 -5.98 2.81
N PRO A 18 -3.81 -7.26 2.91
CA PRO A 18 -3.14 -7.79 4.09
C PRO A 18 -1.72 -7.21 4.24
N HIS A 19 -1.14 -7.32 5.43
CA HIS A 19 0.23 -6.91 5.67
C HIS A 19 1.21 -8.07 5.42
N LEU A 20 2.15 -7.90 4.50
CA LEU A 20 3.11 -8.92 4.06
C LEU A 20 3.94 -9.49 5.21
N TRP A 21 4.37 -8.65 6.16
CA TRP A 21 5.23 -9.06 7.26
C TRP A 21 4.65 -10.23 8.09
N MET A 22 3.31 -10.31 8.22
CA MET A 22 2.65 -11.38 8.98
C MET A 22 2.84 -12.74 8.29
N PHE A 23 2.65 -12.79 6.98
CA PHE A 23 2.84 -13.99 6.16
C PHE A 23 4.31 -14.37 6.04
N LEU A 24 5.21 -13.39 5.99
CA LEU A 24 6.65 -13.61 6.00
C LEU A 24 7.10 -14.27 7.30
N LEU A 25 6.72 -13.73 8.46
CA LEU A 25 7.04 -14.34 9.75
C LEU A 25 6.38 -15.70 9.93
N GLN A 26 5.16 -15.90 9.42
CA GLN A 26 4.52 -17.21 9.40
C GLN A 26 5.37 -18.21 8.59
N ALA A 27 5.86 -17.82 7.41
CA ALA A 27 6.65 -18.68 6.53
C ALA A 27 8.00 -19.11 7.13
N ILE A 28 8.62 -18.24 7.94
CA ILE A 28 9.93 -18.49 8.57
C ILE A 28 9.82 -18.98 10.02
N THR A 29 8.61 -19.18 10.53
CA THR A 29 8.40 -19.75 11.87
C THR A 29 8.89 -21.21 11.87
N PRO A 30 9.73 -21.62 12.86
CA PRO A 30 10.22 -22.99 12.93
C PRO A 30 9.10 -24.05 12.95
N PRO A 31 9.34 -25.26 12.43
CA PRO A 31 8.35 -26.35 12.48
C PRO A 31 7.92 -26.70 13.92
N GLY A 32 6.69 -27.19 14.09
CA GLY A 32 6.14 -27.56 15.40
C GLY A 32 5.44 -26.40 16.13
N HIS A 33 5.31 -25.25 15.52
CA HIS A 33 4.53 -24.12 16.03
C HIS A 33 3.32 -23.85 15.13
N GLU A 34 2.19 -23.48 15.74
CA GLU A 34 0.99 -23.01 15.04
C GLU A 34 0.97 -21.49 15.02
N VAL A 35 0.81 -20.87 13.83
CA VAL A 35 0.77 -19.41 13.69
C VAL A 35 -0.62 -18.96 13.25
N ILE A 36 -1.23 -18.07 14.04
CA ILE A 36 -2.50 -17.42 13.72
C ILE A 36 -2.22 -15.96 13.35
N LEU A 37 -2.86 -15.49 12.27
CA LEU A 37 -2.74 -14.13 11.79
C LEU A 37 -4.02 -13.35 12.05
N ILE A 38 -3.92 -12.20 12.73
CA ILE A 38 -5.03 -11.25 12.90
C ILE A 38 -4.59 -9.87 12.43
N ASP A 39 -5.17 -9.41 11.33
CA ASP A 39 -5.02 -8.05 10.84
C ASP A 39 -6.25 -7.22 11.23
N ALA A 40 -6.11 -6.38 12.24
CA ALA A 40 -7.20 -5.55 12.74
C ALA A 40 -7.64 -4.45 11.74
N ASN A 41 -6.84 -4.14 10.71
CA ASN A 41 -7.28 -3.28 9.62
C ASN A 41 -8.33 -3.94 8.72
N ALA A 42 -8.36 -5.27 8.64
CA ALA A 42 -9.43 -6.00 7.94
C ALA A 42 -10.71 -6.05 8.78
N ARG A 43 -10.56 -6.27 10.09
CA ARG A 43 -11.64 -6.27 11.08
C ARG A 43 -11.11 -5.73 12.39
N ALA A 44 -11.51 -4.50 12.73
CA ALA A 44 -11.16 -3.91 14.02
C ALA A 44 -11.67 -4.79 15.17
N MET A 45 -10.83 -4.96 16.20
CA MET A 45 -11.14 -5.68 17.43
C MET A 45 -10.91 -4.76 18.62
N SER A 46 -11.74 -4.91 19.66
CA SER A 46 -11.48 -4.24 20.94
C SER A 46 -10.38 -4.97 21.71
N ASP A 47 -9.83 -4.28 22.71
CA ASP A 47 -8.79 -4.86 23.57
C ASP A 47 -9.34 -6.09 24.33
N GLU A 48 -10.62 -6.06 24.74
CA GLU A 48 -11.32 -7.16 25.39
C GLU A 48 -11.52 -8.35 24.44
N GLU A 49 -11.89 -8.10 23.17
CA GLU A 49 -12.05 -9.16 22.16
C GLU A 49 -10.72 -9.88 21.91
N ILE A 50 -9.60 -9.15 21.85
CA ILE A 50 -8.26 -9.75 21.68
C ILE A 50 -7.90 -10.59 22.92
N VAL A 51 -8.10 -10.07 24.12
CA VAL A 51 -7.82 -10.80 25.38
C VAL A 51 -8.66 -12.07 25.48
N GLN A 52 -9.95 -12.00 25.12
CA GLN A 52 -10.82 -13.18 25.07
C GLN A 52 -10.35 -14.20 24.03
N PHE A 53 -9.92 -13.75 22.86
CA PHE A 53 -9.38 -14.60 21.80
C PHE A 53 -8.13 -15.34 22.28
N ILE A 54 -7.17 -14.63 22.91
CA ILE A 54 -5.93 -15.20 23.44
C ILE A 54 -6.22 -16.30 24.47
N LYS A 55 -7.12 -16.05 25.40
CA LYS A 55 -7.51 -17.04 26.43
C LYS A 55 -8.22 -18.26 25.81
N LYS A 56 -9.15 -18.03 24.88
CA LYS A 56 -9.91 -19.08 24.21
C LYS A 56 -9.01 -19.99 23.38
N GLU A 57 -8.13 -19.39 22.58
CA GLU A 57 -7.24 -20.11 21.67
C GLU A 57 -5.98 -20.64 22.38
N LYS A 58 -5.75 -20.29 23.64
CA LYS A 58 -4.56 -20.67 24.42
C LYS A 58 -3.28 -20.24 23.71
N ILE A 59 -3.18 -18.97 23.39
CA ILE A 59 -2.00 -18.39 22.74
C ILE A 59 -0.84 -18.38 23.72
N ASP A 60 0.34 -18.81 23.27
CA ASP A 60 1.56 -18.89 24.09
C ASP A 60 2.49 -17.68 23.87
N LEU A 61 2.41 -17.04 22.70
CA LEU A 61 3.26 -15.89 22.33
C LEU A 61 2.48 -14.96 21.40
N VAL A 62 2.63 -13.65 21.58
CA VAL A 62 2.08 -12.65 20.67
C VAL A 62 3.18 -11.79 20.05
N GLY A 63 3.23 -11.73 18.72
CA GLY A 63 4.04 -10.78 17.96
C GLY A 63 3.19 -9.62 17.44
N ILE A 64 3.56 -8.38 17.77
CA ILE A 64 2.86 -7.15 17.33
C ILE A 64 3.76 -6.32 16.42
N GLY A 65 3.31 -6.04 15.19
CA GLY A 65 3.96 -5.09 14.29
C GLY A 65 3.48 -3.66 14.56
N ALA A 66 4.38 -2.74 14.85
CA ALA A 66 4.05 -1.35 15.15
C ALA A 66 4.62 -0.37 14.12
N MET A 67 3.74 0.30 13.39
CA MET A 67 4.07 1.53 12.65
C MET A 67 3.82 2.74 13.54
N THR A 68 4.55 3.84 13.34
CA THR A 68 4.49 5.03 14.22
C THR A 68 3.07 5.57 14.42
N ARG A 69 2.24 5.58 13.38
CA ARG A 69 0.83 6.01 13.49
C ARG A 69 -0.05 5.10 14.33
N MET A 70 0.40 3.90 14.64
CA MET A 70 -0.35 2.88 15.36
C MET A 70 0.26 2.60 16.74
N ALA A 71 1.33 3.33 17.12
CA ALA A 71 2.11 3.08 18.32
C ALA A 71 1.24 3.10 19.59
N GLU A 72 0.44 4.14 19.79
CA GLU A 72 -0.48 4.25 20.95
C GLU A 72 -1.36 3.01 21.10
N LYS A 73 -2.01 2.60 20.00
CA LYS A 73 -2.88 1.44 20.02
C LYS A 73 -2.10 0.14 20.19
N ALA A 74 -0.94 0.02 19.55
CA ALA A 74 -0.07 -1.15 19.69
C ALA A 74 0.37 -1.34 21.15
N TYR A 75 0.78 -0.28 21.83
CA TYR A 75 1.15 -0.30 23.24
C TYR A 75 -0.03 -0.67 24.15
N ARG A 76 -1.20 -0.03 23.96
CA ARG A 76 -2.39 -0.33 24.75
C ARG A 76 -2.82 -1.80 24.61
N VAL A 77 -2.82 -2.34 23.41
CA VAL A 77 -3.15 -3.76 23.17
C VAL A 77 -2.07 -4.67 23.77
N ALA A 78 -0.79 -4.32 23.62
CA ALA A 78 0.31 -5.07 24.23
C ALA A 78 0.16 -5.16 25.75
N ASP A 79 -0.15 -4.04 26.42
CA ASP A 79 -0.38 -3.98 27.86
C ASP A 79 -1.54 -4.87 28.29
N ALA A 80 -2.67 -4.82 27.57
CA ALA A 80 -3.84 -5.67 27.88
C ALA A 80 -3.51 -7.17 27.72
N ILE A 81 -2.69 -7.53 26.74
CA ILE A 81 -2.24 -8.92 26.53
C ILE A 81 -1.30 -9.35 27.65
N ARG A 82 -0.29 -8.55 28.00
CA ARG A 82 0.69 -8.86 29.04
C ARG A 82 0.04 -9.09 30.42
N LEU A 83 -1.07 -8.40 30.71
CA LEU A 83 -1.87 -8.65 31.90
C LEU A 83 -2.48 -10.05 31.94
N THR A 84 -2.52 -10.79 30.84
CA THR A 84 -2.95 -12.20 30.83
C THR A 84 -1.84 -13.18 31.17
N GLY A 85 -0.59 -12.72 31.31
CA GLY A 85 0.61 -13.53 31.49
C GLY A 85 1.21 -14.08 30.19
N VAL A 86 0.65 -13.75 29.01
CA VAL A 86 1.19 -14.14 27.72
C VAL A 86 2.26 -13.14 27.28
N PRO A 87 3.48 -13.57 26.94
CA PRO A 87 4.56 -12.69 26.52
C PRO A 87 4.25 -12.01 25.18
N VAL A 88 4.65 -10.73 25.08
CA VAL A 88 4.49 -9.90 23.90
C VAL A 88 5.84 -9.51 23.36
N VAL A 89 6.07 -9.80 22.08
CA VAL A 89 7.22 -9.32 21.30
C VAL A 89 6.74 -8.24 20.34
N MET A 90 7.32 -7.05 20.40
CA MET A 90 6.99 -5.96 19.47
C MET A 90 8.12 -5.76 18.46
N GLY A 91 7.74 -5.43 17.23
CA GLY A 91 8.67 -5.11 16.15
C GLY A 91 8.11 -4.09 15.17
N GLY A 92 8.82 -3.86 14.09
CA GLY A 92 8.43 -2.93 13.04
C GLY A 92 9.08 -1.55 13.16
N PRO A 93 8.80 -0.64 12.22
CA PRO A 93 9.52 0.63 12.10
C PRO A 93 9.50 1.48 13.38
N HIS A 94 8.35 1.57 14.06
CA HIS A 94 8.27 2.42 15.25
C HIS A 94 9.18 1.93 16.39
N VAL A 95 9.10 0.65 16.71
CA VAL A 95 9.89 0.06 17.79
C VAL A 95 11.39 0.09 17.48
N THR A 96 11.75 -0.02 16.20
CA THR A 96 13.14 0.13 15.75
C THR A 96 13.66 1.54 15.96
N GLU A 97 12.85 2.55 15.70
CA GLU A 97 13.23 3.96 15.80
C GLU A 97 13.15 4.51 17.23
N VAL A 98 12.27 3.93 18.08
CA VAL A 98 12.05 4.37 19.47
C VAL A 98 12.00 3.16 20.41
N PRO A 99 13.10 2.38 20.52
CA PRO A 99 13.10 1.11 21.27
C PRO A 99 12.85 1.28 22.77
N ASP A 100 13.30 2.39 23.34
CA ASP A 100 13.21 2.65 24.78
C ASP A 100 11.76 2.83 25.27
N GLU A 101 10.85 3.33 24.43
CA GLU A 101 9.42 3.42 24.78
C GLU A 101 8.82 2.03 25.00
N ALA A 102 9.01 1.10 24.06
CA ALA A 102 8.43 -0.24 24.16
C ALA A 102 8.95 -1.01 25.39
N LEU A 103 10.19 -0.75 25.81
CA LEU A 103 10.83 -1.38 26.97
C LEU A 103 10.67 -0.59 28.28
N GLY A 104 10.05 0.59 28.26
CA GLY A 104 9.91 1.47 29.42
C GLY A 104 11.23 2.05 29.92
N ARG A 105 12.24 2.16 29.07
CA ARG A 105 13.57 2.71 29.43
C ARG A 105 13.64 4.23 29.33
N ASP A 106 12.61 4.85 28.74
CA ASP A 106 12.45 6.31 28.64
C ASP A 106 11.74 6.92 29.87
N GLY A 107 11.50 6.13 30.92
CA GLY A 107 10.76 6.51 32.11
C GLY A 107 9.25 6.28 32.03
N GLY A 108 8.76 5.79 30.91
CA GLY A 108 7.37 5.35 30.72
C GLY A 108 7.11 3.90 31.16
N PRO A 109 5.89 3.38 30.95
CA PRO A 109 5.56 1.99 31.22
C PRO A 109 6.24 1.06 30.20
N ARG A 110 6.52 -0.17 30.64
CA ARG A 110 7.02 -1.23 29.75
C ARG A 110 5.85 -1.90 29.02
N HIS A 111 5.83 -1.83 27.70
CA HIS A 111 4.78 -2.35 26.85
C HIS A 111 5.07 -3.74 26.26
N ALA A 112 6.35 -4.13 26.13
CA ALA A 112 6.78 -5.39 25.54
C ALA A 112 7.70 -6.19 26.45
N ASP A 113 7.64 -7.52 26.37
CA ASP A 113 8.57 -8.40 27.06
C ASP A 113 9.89 -8.50 26.30
N ALA A 114 9.81 -8.38 24.95
CA ALA A 114 10.95 -8.30 24.06
C ALA A 114 10.64 -7.41 22.86
N ILE A 115 11.69 -6.89 22.23
CA ILE A 115 11.56 -6.16 20.95
C ILE A 115 12.47 -6.76 19.88
N ALA A 116 11.99 -6.70 18.63
CA ALA A 116 12.77 -7.03 17.45
C ALA A 116 13.09 -5.74 16.69
N LEU A 117 14.35 -5.38 16.61
CA LEU A 117 14.85 -4.20 15.89
C LEU A 117 15.10 -4.55 14.43
N GLY A 118 14.84 -3.60 13.53
CA GLY A 118 15.02 -3.77 12.09
C GLY A 118 14.15 -4.88 11.50
N GLU A 119 14.75 -5.59 10.57
CA GLU A 119 14.08 -6.67 9.83
C GLU A 119 14.19 -8.00 10.60
N ALA A 120 13.07 -8.60 10.94
CA ALA A 120 13.04 -9.79 11.78
C ALA A 120 13.32 -11.11 11.03
N ASP A 121 13.66 -11.07 9.75
CA ASP A 121 13.88 -12.24 8.89
C ASP A 121 14.87 -13.25 9.49
N GLU A 122 15.92 -12.77 10.14
CA GLU A 122 16.97 -13.63 10.74
C GLU A 122 16.82 -13.79 12.27
N THR A 123 16.02 -12.95 12.91
CA THR A 123 15.87 -12.96 14.37
C THR A 123 14.62 -13.69 14.84
N TRP A 124 13.58 -13.81 14.00
CA TRP A 124 12.30 -14.37 14.37
C TRP A 124 12.38 -15.81 14.87
N ALA A 125 13.09 -16.69 14.18
CA ALA A 125 13.25 -18.07 14.61
C ALA A 125 13.85 -18.17 16.02
N ARG A 126 14.90 -17.37 16.31
CA ARG A 126 15.53 -17.29 17.63
C ARG A 126 14.58 -16.74 18.71
N ILE A 127 13.73 -15.75 18.35
CA ILE A 127 12.70 -15.23 19.27
C ILE A 127 11.71 -16.35 19.66
N VAL A 128 11.23 -17.11 18.69
CA VAL A 128 10.31 -18.22 18.91
C VAL A 128 10.93 -19.31 19.79
N GLU A 129 12.19 -19.68 19.52
CA GLU A 129 12.91 -20.68 20.32
C GLU A 129 13.15 -20.21 21.77
N ASP A 130 13.57 -18.95 21.98
CA ASP A 130 13.77 -18.38 23.31
C ASP A 130 12.44 -18.26 24.07
N ALA A 131 11.36 -17.87 23.39
CA ALA A 131 10.03 -17.85 23.99
C ALA A 131 9.58 -19.25 24.44
N ALA A 132 9.83 -20.30 23.63
CA ALA A 132 9.50 -21.67 23.97
C ALA A 132 10.24 -22.18 25.21
N ARG A 133 11.40 -21.62 25.50
CA ARG A 133 12.21 -21.93 26.70
C ARG A 133 11.93 -21.01 27.89
N GLY A 134 11.08 -19.99 27.73
CA GLY A 134 10.87 -18.95 28.73
C GLY A 134 12.10 -18.05 28.96
N ALA A 135 12.93 -17.88 27.96
CA ALA A 135 14.23 -17.19 28.00
C ALA A 135 14.31 -16.00 27.05
N LEU A 136 13.18 -15.29 26.84
CA LEU A 136 13.17 -14.09 26.01
C LEU A 136 14.18 -13.04 26.50
N LYS A 137 14.91 -12.46 25.55
CA LYS A 137 15.79 -11.31 25.78
C LYS A 137 15.02 -10.02 25.53
N ASP A 138 15.43 -8.93 26.16
CA ASP A 138 14.82 -7.63 25.94
C ASP A 138 14.88 -7.19 24.45
N ILE A 139 16.01 -7.42 23.78
CA ILE A 139 16.29 -6.94 22.42
C ILE A 139 16.80 -8.06 21.54
N TYR A 140 16.23 -8.18 20.35
CA TYR A 140 16.70 -9.00 19.24
C TYR A 140 17.02 -8.11 18.07
N GLU A 141 18.25 -8.19 17.60
CA GLU A 141 18.77 -7.38 16.50
C GLU A 141 19.55 -8.27 15.53
N PRO A 142 19.40 -8.08 14.21
CA PRO A 142 20.25 -8.76 13.23
C PRO A 142 21.63 -8.09 13.24
N VAL A 143 22.64 -8.81 13.74
CA VAL A 143 24.03 -8.35 13.80
C VAL A 143 24.94 -9.31 13.06
N ASP A 144 26.05 -8.78 12.54
CA ASP A 144 27.14 -9.58 12.00
C ASP A 144 28.03 -10.17 13.13
N ASP A 145 29.05 -10.94 12.75
CA ASP A 145 29.98 -11.58 13.69
C ASP A 145 30.75 -10.58 14.57
N ASN A 146 30.79 -9.31 14.20
CA ASN A 146 31.40 -8.22 14.94
C ASN A 146 30.40 -7.43 15.80
N GLY A 147 29.13 -7.84 15.84
CA GLY A 147 28.08 -7.16 16.59
C GLY A 147 27.57 -5.88 15.93
N LYS A 148 27.89 -5.65 14.65
CA LYS A 148 27.38 -4.50 13.89
C LYS A 148 26.04 -4.87 13.25
N GLU A 149 25.09 -3.94 13.26
CA GLU A 149 23.81 -4.11 12.58
C GLU A 149 23.99 -4.60 11.13
N ARG A 150 23.25 -5.64 10.78
CA ARG A 150 23.25 -6.24 9.45
C ARG A 150 21.85 -6.21 8.87
N LYS A 151 21.73 -5.84 7.61
CA LYS A 151 20.47 -5.99 6.88
C LYS A 151 20.41 -7.40 6.28
N PRO A 152 19.31 -8.17 6.48
CA PRO A 152 19.22 -9.56 6.03
C PRO A 152 19.25 -9.67 4.51
N SER A 153 19.75 -10.80 4.01
CA SER A 153 19.68 -11.14 2.60
C SER A 153 18.23 -11.49 2.21
N LEU A 154 17.84 -11.11 1.00
CA LEU A 154 16.58 -11.55 0.41
C LEU A 154 16.77 -12.79 -0.48
N GLN A 155 17.89 -13.52 -0.33
CA GLN A 155 18.22 -14.72 -1.08
C GLN A 155 18.84 -15.75 -0.13
N PRO A 156 18.15 -16.92 0.09
CA PRO A 156 16.83 -17.27 -0.45
C PRO A 156 15.69 -16.50 0.19
N TYR A 157 14.61 -16.30 -0.56
CA TYR A 157 13.37 -15.72 -0.03
C TYR A 157 12.38 -16.85 0.30
N PRO A 158 11.72 -16.83 1.46
CA PRO A 158 10.79 -17.90 1.83
C PRO A 158 9.57 -17.93 0.91
N ALA A 159 9.01 -19.12 0.68
CA ALA A 159 7.74 -19.26 -0.01
C ALA A 159 6.61 -18.74 0.90
N ILE A 160 5.91 -17.71 0.47
CA ILE A 160 4.82 -17.13 1.25
C ILE A 160 3.58 -18.02 1.14
N PRO A 161 2.96 -18.42 2.27
CA PRO A 161 1.82 -19.35 2.28
C PRO A 161 0.51 -18.61 1.93
N TRP A 162 0.38 -18.16 0.69
CA TRP A 162 -0.80 -17.42 0.23
C TRP A 162 -2.09 -18.22 0.31
N GLU A 163 -2.05 -19.55 0.37
CA GLU A 163 -3.20 -20.42 0.60
C GLU A 163 -3.88 -20.15 1.96
N THR A 164 -3.14 -19.66 2.97
CA THR A 164 -3.69 -19.31 4.28
C THR A 164 -4.45 -17.98 4.29
N LEU A 165 -4.26 -17.14 3.26
CA LEU A 165 -4.92 -15.85 3.14
C LEU A 165 -6.42 -15.99 2.89
N ASN A 166 -7.24 -15.50 3.80
CA ASN A 166 -8.67 -15.38 3.60
C ASN A 166 -9.01 -14.17 2.73
N LEU A 167 -9.13 -14.40 1.42
CA LEU A 167 -9.42 -13.35 0.45
C LEU A 167 -10.75 -12.60 0.70
N ASP A 168 -11.74 -13.24 1.31
CA ASP A 168 -13.03 -12.58 1.59
C ASP A 168 -12.91 -11.42 2.60
N GLN A 169 -11.94 -11.47 3.50
CA GLN A 169 -11.67 -10.39 4.46
C GLN A 169 -11.07 -9.16 3.77
N PHE A 170 -10.29 -9.36 2.70
CA PHE A 170 -9.51 -8.33 2.00
C PHE A 170 -10.05 -7.99 0.61
N ASN A 171 -11.34 -8.16 0.35
CA ASN A 171 -11.93 -7.77 -0.92
C ASN A 171 -12.09 -6.24 -1.01
N PHE A 172 -11.60 -5.66 -2.11
CA PHE A 172 -11.69 -4.22 -2.39
C PHE A 172 -13.14 -3.73 -2.42
N PHE A 173 -14.07 -4.53 -2.96
CA PHE A 173 -15.47 -4.15 -3.04
C PHE A 173 -16.28 -4.60 -1.82
N PRO A 174 -17.10 -3.71 -1.23
CA PRO A 174 -18.05 -4.07 -0.19
C PRO A 174 -19.00 -5.19 -0.63
N ARG A 175 -19.33 -6.11 0.28
CA ARG A 175 -20.22 -7.26 -0.01
C ARG A 175 -21.52 -6.87 -0.70
N ILE A 176 -22.11 -5.72 -0.31
CA ILE A 176 -23.38 -5.23 -0.86
C ILE A 176 -23.29 -4.84 -2.36
N LEU A 177 -22.13 -4.44 -2.84
CA LEU A 177 -21.92 -4.03 -4.24
C LEU A 177 -21.56 -5.20 -5.16
N ARG A 178 -21.08 -6.33 -4.62
CA ARG A 178 -20.61 -7.49 -5.39
C ARG A 178 -21.68 -8.06 -6.36
N PRO A 179 -22.96 -8.24 -5.96
CA PRO A 179 -23.98 -8.72 -6.89
C PRO A 179 -24.26 -7.77 -8.06
N LEU A 180 -24.15 -6.46 -7.82
CA LEU A 180 -24.32 -5.45 -8.87
C LEU A 180 -23.14 -5.46 -9.84
N LEU A 181 -21.92 -5.48 -9.30
CA LEU A 181 -20.68 -5.49 -10.08
C LEU A 181 -20.55 -6.77 -10.93
N SER A 182 -21.00 -7.91 -10.42
CA SER A 182 -20.99 -9.16 -11.19
C SER A 182 -21.90 -9.13 -12.43
N ARG A 183 -22.92 -8.26 -12.47
CA ARG A 183 -23.77 -8.04 -13.65
C ARG A 183 -23.09 -7.21 -14.73
N VAL A 184 -22.14 -6.35 -14.33
CA VAL A 184 -21.32 -5.56 -15.27
C VAL A 184 -20.22 -6.43 -15.89
N GLY A 185 -19.74 -7.44 -15.14
CA GLY A 185 -18.81 -8.46 -15.62
C GLY A 185 -18.47 -9.45 -14.50
N PRO A 186 -18.48 -10.76 -14.78
CA PRO A 186 -18.27 -11.79 -13.75
C PRO A 186 -16.93 -11.62 -13.01
N ARG A 187 -15.90 -11.07 -13.66
CA ARG A 187 -14.57 -10.80 -13.08
C ARG A 187 -14.58 -9.67 -12.04
N TRP A 188 -15.58 -8.79 -12.00
CA TRP A 188 -15.67 -7.67 -11.05
C TRP A 188 -16.32 -8.03 -9.71
N ARG A 189 -16.73 -9.28 -9.54
CA ARG A 189 -17.34 -9.75 -8.28
C ARG A 189 -16.35 -9.67 -7.11
N THR A 190 -15.09 -9.97 -7.38
CA THR A 190 -14.03 -9.97 -6.38
C THR A 190 -12.76 -9.37 -6.96
N LEU A 191 -12.25 -8.36 -6.30
CA LEU A 191 -10.93 -7.78 -6.55
C LEU A 191 -10.13 -7.84 -5.25
N HIS A 192 -9.06 -8.60 -5.27
CA HIS A 192 -8.14 -8.73 -4.15
C HIS A 192 -6.82 -8.08 -4.52
N ILE A 193 -6.23 -7.35 -3.57
CA ILE A 193 -4.89 -6.80 -3.71
C ILE A 193 -4.00 -7.57 -2.75
N VAL A 194 -2.97 -8.22 -3.27
CA VAL A 194 -2.01 -9.03 -2.52
C VAL A 194 -0.66 -8.33 -2.53
N PRO A 195 -0.05 -8.06 -1.36
CA PRO A 195 1.27 -7.46 -1.30
C PRO A 195 2.34 -8.47 -1.73
N LEU A 196 3.30 -8.02 -2.51
CA LEU A 196 4.48 -8.77 -2.89
C LEU A 196 5.67 -7.82 -2.86
N GLU A 197 6.82 -8.27 -2.39
CA GLU A 197 8.04 -7.47 -2.49
C GLU A 197 9.02 -8.04 -3.50
N SER A 198 9.74 -7.18 -4.20
CA SER A 198 10.81 -7.57 -5.10
C SER A 198 12.18 -7.15 -4.59
N GLY A 199 12.21 -6.20 -3.66
CA GLY A 199 13.40 -5.69 -3.02
C GLY A 199 13.10 -4.74 -1.87
N ARG A 200 14.10 -4.42 -1.07
CA ARG A 200 14.05 -3.52 0.09
C ARG A 200 15.20 -2.52 0.05
N GLY A 201 14.96 -1.34 0.64
CA GLY A 201 15.91 -0.26 0.77
C GLY A 201 15.82 0.76 -0.35
N CYS A 202 16.26 1.98 -0.06
CA CYS A 202 16.24 3.09 -1.00
C CYS A 202 17.47 3.99 -0.76
N PRO A 203 18.30 4.26 -1.77
CA PRO A 203 19.50 5.07 -1.63
C PRO A 203 19.20 6.57 -1.58
N TYR A 204 17.94 6.96 -1.80
CA TYR A 204 17.55 8.36 -1.68
C TYR A 204 17.41 8.76 -0.23
N GLY A 205 18.17 9.77 0.19
CA GLY A 205 18.17 10.29 1.56
C GLY A 205 17.13 11.38 1.79
N CYS A 206 15.88 11.20 1.35
CA CYS A 206 14.82 12.18 1.57
C CYS A 206 14.63 12.45 3.07
N GLU A 207 14.64 13.72 3.47
CA GLU A 207 14.73 14.15 4.87
C GLU A 207 13.59 13.62 5.76
N PHE A 208 12.40 13.49 5.20
CA PHE A 208 11.18 13.05 5.90
C PHE A 208 10.96 11.53 5.88
N CYS A 209 11.77 10.78 5.14
CA CYS A 209 11.49 9.38 4.83
C CYS A 209 12.03 8.44 5.91
N THR A 210 11.19 7.50 6.37
CA THR A 210 11.56 6.48 7.36
C THR A 210 12.24 5.26 6.76
N VAL A 211 12.25 5.12 5.44
CA VAL A 211 12.76 3.92 4.74
C VAL A 211 14.23 3.67 5.04
N THR A 212 15.06 4.72 4.96
CA THR A 212 16.51 4.60 5.20
C THR A 212 16.84 4.26 6.64
N GLY A 213 16.04 4.69 7.61
CA GLY A 213 16.17 4.31 9.02
C GLY A 213 15.89 2.82 9.24
N PHE A 214 14.84 2.30 8.61
CA PHE A 214 14.41 0.90 8.82
C PHE A 214 15.11 -0.10 7.87
N PHE A 215 15.04 0.11 6.55
CA PHE A 215 15.58 -0.81 5.55
C PHE A 215 17.03 -0.50 5.13
N GLY A 216 17.55 0.68 5.49
CA GLY A 216 18.88 1.15 5.06
C GLY A 216 18.87 1.78 3.66
N ASP A 217 20.03 2.28 3.28
CA ASP A 217 20.32 2.91 1.99
C ASP A 217 20.79 1.91 0.91
N SER A 218 21.21 0.71 1.33
CA SER A 218 21.60 -0.37 0.42
C SER A 218 20.39 -1.11 -0.12
N ILE A 219 20.38 -1.32 -1.45
CA ILE A 219 19.28 -1.99 -2.11
C ILE A 219 19.56 -3.50 -2.14
N ARG A 220 18.59 -4.29 -1.71
CA ARG A 220 18.64 -5.75 -1.74
C ARG A 220 17.46 -6.28 -2.54
N PHE A 221 17.70 -7.27 -3.39
CA PHE A 221 16.68 -7.82 -4.28
C PHE A 221 16.50 -9.32 -4.08
N ARG A 222 15.28 -9.77 -4.25
CA ARG A 222 14.94 -11.18 -4.50
C ARG A 222 15.43 -11.60 -5.88
N THR A 223 15.58 -12.90 -6.10
CA THR A 223 15.78 -13.44 -7.45
C THR A 223 14.51 -13.23 -8.29
N ASN A 224 14.67 -12.97 -9.60
CA ASN A 224 13.52 -12.87 -10.51
C ASN A 224 12.67 -14.15 -10.47
N GLN A 225 13.32 -15.32 -10.41
CA GLN A 225 12.62 -16.61 -10.37
C GLN A 225 11.69 -16.73 -9.17
N SER A 226 12.13 -16.36 -7.96
CA SER A 226 11.27 -16.44 -6.76
C SER A 226 10.03 -15.53 -6.85
N ILE A 227 10.15 -14.38 -7.53
CA ILE A 227 9.02 -13.48 -7.79
C ILE A 227 8.06 -14.09 -8.81
N ILE A 228 8.59 -14.68 -9.89
CA ILE A 228 7.80 -15.31 -10.95
C ILE A 228 7.01 -16.51 -10.40
N ASP A 229 7.63 -17.35 -9.58
CA ASP A 229 6.97 -18.51 -8.97
C ASP A 229 5.80 -18.09 -8.09
N GLU A 230 5.98 -17.01 -7.32
CA GLU A 230 4.92 -16.42 -6.49
C GLU A 230 3.79 -15.82 -7.34
N LEU A 231 4.11 -15.08 -8.41
CA LEU A 231 3.11 -14.56 -9.35
C LEU A 231 2.32 -15.65 -10.04
N LEU A 232 2.96 -16.75 -10.45
CA LEU A 232 2.29 -17.90 -11.06
C LEU A 232 1.36 -18.59 -10.06
N THR A 233 1.76 -18.72 -8.79
CA THR A 233 0.92 -19.26 -7.72
C THR A 233 -0.34 -18.39 -7.52
N LEU A 234 -0.18 -17.09 -7.43
CA LEU A 234 -1.31 -16.16 -7.30
C LEU A 234 -2.21 -16.15 -8.54
N LYS A 235 -1.62 -16.29 -9.73
CA LYS A 235 -2.37 -16.39 -11.00
C LYS A 235 -3.21 -17.66 -11.08
N ALA A 236 -2.65 -18.79 -10.66
CA ALA A 236 -3.37 -20.06 -10.57
C ALA A 236 -4.55 -19.95 -9.58
N ARG A 237 -4.33 -19.34 -8.43
CA ARG A 237 -5.36 -19.09 -7.42
C ARG A 237 -6.48 -18.18 -7.94
N ALA A 238 -6.14 -17.08 -8.61
CA ALA A 238 -7.14 -16.19 -9.23
C ALA A 238 -8.03 -16.92 -10.23
N LYS A 239 -7.44 -17.83 -11.03
CA LYS A 239 -8.17 -18.66 -11.98
C LYS A 239 -9.10 -19.66 -11.27
N ALA A 240 -8.64 -20.31 -10.22
CA ALA A 240 -9.42 -21.28 -9.45
C ALA A 240 -10.63 -20.62 -8.74
N GLU A 241 -10.46 -19.43 -8.19
CA GLU A 241 -11.53 -18.70 -7.46
C GLU A 241 -12.45 -17.89 -8.39
N GLY A 242 -12.11 -17.75 -9.68
CA GLY A 242 -12.92 -17.01 -10.66
C GLY A 242 -12.95 -15.50 -10.42
N GLY A 243 -11.98 -14.95 -9.66
CA GLY A 243 -11.83 -13.55 -9.32
C GLY A 243 -10.66 -12.86 -10.03
N VAL A 244 -10.37 -11.63 -9.60
CA VAL A 244 -9.18 -10.88 -9.99
C VAL A 244 -8.27 -10.72 -8.77
N ILE A 245 -7.03 -11.17 -8.89
CA ILE A 245 -5.95 -10.83 -7.98
C ILE A 245 -5.08 -9.77 -8.68
N SER A 246 -4.90 -8.64 -8.01
CA SER A 246 -3.91 -7.62 -8.37
C SER A 246 -2.78 -7.67 -7.35
N VAL A 247 -1.56 -7.52 -7.81
CA VAL A 247 -0.39 -7.46 -6.93
C VAL A 247 -0.04 -6.02 -6.62
N PHE A 248 0.30 -5.73 -5.37
CA PHE A 248 0.95 -4.49 -5.00
C PHE A 248 2.40 -4.78 -4.63
N PHE A 249 3.34 -4.36 -5.48
CA PHE A 249 4.76 -4.38 -5.14
C PHE A 249 5.01 -3.35 -4.05
N VAL A 250 5.24 -3.84 -2.82
CA VAL A 250 5.40 -2.99 -1.63
C VAL A 250 6.81 -2.42 -1.48
N ASP A 251 7.63 -2.55 -2.50
CA ASP A 251 8.99 -1.98 -2.58
C ASP A 251 8.93 -0.48 -2.33
N ASP A 252 9.92 0.06 -1.61
CA ASP A 252 10.03 1.49 -1.31
C ASP A 252 10.17 2.35 -2.58
N ASN A 253 10.84 1.80 -3.60
CA ASN A 253 10.93 2.36 -4.94
C ASN A 253 11.20 1.24 -5.95
N PHE A 254 10.16 0.68 -6.54
CA PHE A 254 10.19 -0.52 -7.37
C PHE A 254 11.21 -0.48 -8.52
N ALA A 255 11.38 0.69 -9.15
CA ALA A 255 12.26 0.86 -10.30
C ALA A 255 13.64 1.44 -9.96
N ILE A 256 14.04 1.45 -8.68
CA ILE A 256 15.26 2.10 -8.22
C ILE A 256 16.53 1.60 -8.95
N SER A 257 16.55 0.35 -9.38
CA SER A 257 17.53 -0.19 -10.31
C SER A 257 16.86 -0.49 -11.66
N ILE A 258 16.84 0.51 -12.56
CA ILE A 258 16.16 0.41 -13.86
C ILE A 258 16.58 -0.85 -14.62
N LYS A 259 17.88 -1.15 -14.67
CA LYS A 259 18.41 -2.35 -15.36
C LYS A 259 17.82 -3.64 -14.81
N ARG A 260 17.82 -3.80 -13.47
CA ARG A 260 17.25 -4.97 -12.79
C ARG A 260 15.74 -5.05 -13.00
N THR A 261 15.04 -3.93 -12.85
CA THR A 261 13.58 -3.88 -13.02
C THR A 261 13.17 -4.23 -14.44
N LYS A 262 13.85 -3.72 -15.47
CA LYS A 262 13.62 -4.13 -16.87
C LYS A 262 13.83 -5.64 -17.07
N SER A 263 14.88 -6.22 -16.46
CA SER A 263 15.10 -7.68 -16.49
C SER A 263 13.92 -8.42 -15.87
N LEU A 264 13.49 -8.05 -14.65
CA LEU A 264 12.34 -8.68 -13.99
C LEU A 264 11.07 -8.59 -14.83
N LEU A 265 10.77 -7.42 -15.40
CA LEU A 265 9.54 -7.24 -16.17
C LEU A 265 9.55 -8.08 -17.46
N ARG A 266 10.69 -8.19 -18.14
CA ARG A 266 10.84 -9.11 -19.29
C ARG A 266 10.66 -10.57 -18.91
N ASP A 267 11.22 -10.98 -17.76
CA ASP A 267 11.09 -12.35 -17.28
C ASP A 267 9.64 -12.66 -16.88
N ILE A 268 8.90 -11.72 -16.27
CA ILE A 268 7.45 -11.83 -16.00
C ILE A 268 6.66 -12.04 -17.29
N ILE A 269 6.98 -11.27 -18.35
CA ILE A 269 6.33 -11.39 -19.66
C ILE A 269 6.63 -12.75 -20.29
N ALA A 270 7.90 -13.14 -20.34
CA ALA A 270 8.36 -14.38 -20.94
C ALA A 270 7.78 -15.63 -20.25
N ALA A 271 7.65 -15.60 -18.93
CA ALA A 271 7.06 -16.69 -18.14
C ALA A 271 5.52 -16.72 -18.20
N GLY A 272 4.87 -15.77 -18.85
CA GLY A 272 3.42 -15.66 -18.84
C GLY A 272 2.85 -15.41 -17.43
N ALA A 273 3.63 -14.78 -16.53
CA ALA A 273 3.27 -14.58 -15.13
C ALA A 273 2.52 -13.25 -14.87
N GLN A 274 2.09 -12.55 -15.94
CA GLN A 274 1.41 -11.26 -15.79
C GLN A 274 0.13 -11.38 -14.98
N LEU A 275 0.02 -10.51 -13.97
CA LEU A 275 -1.17 -10.13 -13.22
C LEU A 275 -1.30 -8.61 -13.28
N PRO A 276 -2.48 -8.03 -13.06
CA PRO A 276 -2.57 -6.59 -12.79
C PRO A 276 -1.72 -6.25 -11.57
N TRP A 277 -0.87 -5.22 -11.67
CA TRP A 277 -0.06 -4.82 -10.52
C TRP A 277 0.03 -3.31 -10.34
N ILE A 278 0.39 -2.93 -9.12
CA ILE A 278 0.56 -1.58 -8.60
C ILE A 278 1.97 -1.50 -7.98
N ALA A 279 2.66 -0.38 -8.13
CA ALA A 279 3.94 -0.14 -7.45
C ALA A 279 4.18 1.34 -7.14
N GLN A 280 5.15 1.61 -6.26
CA GLN A 280 5.67 2.94 -5.99
C GLN A 280 6.92 3.17 -6.84
N ILE A 281 6.97 4.26 -7.60
CA ILE A 281 8.11 4.62 -8.46
C ILE A 281 8.32 6.13 -8.40
N SER A 282 9.56 6.58 -8.23
CA SER A 282 9.90 8.00 -8.30
C SER A 282 9.74 8.55 -9.71
N ALA A 283 9.29 9.81 -9.85
CA ALA A 283 9.01 10.45 -11.13
C ALA A 283 10.22 10.44 -12.09
N ASN A 284 11.43 10.66 -11.56
CA ASN A 284 12.65 10.70 -12.36
C ASN A 284 12.98 9.37 -13.08
N LEU A 285 12.57 8.23 -12.54
CA LEU A 285 12.79 6.91 -13.13
C LEU A 285 11.83 6.63 -14.31
N LEU A 286 10.66 7.25 -14.30
CA LEU A 286 9.64 7.13 -15.35
C LEU A 286 9.95 7.96 -16.62
N ARG A 287 11.11 8.61 -16.67
CA ARG A 287 11.66 9.21 -17.91
C ARG A 287 12.09 8.16 -18.93
N ASP A 288 12.46 6.98 -18.45
CA ASP A 288 12.87 5.86 -19.29
C ASP A 288 11.66 5.24 -19.99
N GLN A 289 11.57 5.44 -21.30
CA GLN A 289 10.44 5.02 -22.12
C GLN A 289 10.29 3.50 -22.18
N GLU A 290 11.38 2.78 -22.34
CA GLU A 290 11.36 1.32 -22.38
C GLU A 290 10.89 0.72 -21.05
N LEU A 291 11.26 1.35 -19.91
CA LEU A 291 10.74 0.95 -18.61
C LEU A 291 9.22 1.10 -18.57
N VAL A 292 8.67 2.21 -19.05
CA VAL A 292 7.21 2.45 -19.04
C VAL A 292 6.48 1.48 -19.98
N ASP A 293 7.06 1.16 -21.13
CA ASP A 293 6.52 0.15 -22.05
C ASP A 293 6.47 -1.23 -21.38
N LEU A 294 7.57 -1.66 -20.76
CA LEU A 294 7.63 -2.93 -20.02
C LEU A 294 6.69 -2.97 -18.80
N ILE A 295 6.50 -1.86 -18.10
CA ILE A 295 5.49 -1.73 -17.04
C ILE A 295 4.10 -2.08 -17.60
N ALA A 296 3.71 -1.49 -18.71
CA ALA A 296 2.41 -1.75 -19.34
C ALA A 296 2.25 -3.20 -19.78
N GLU A 297 3.26 -3.76 -20.46
CA GLU A 297 3.25 -5.13 -21.01
C GLU A 297 3.26 -6.20 -19.92
N SER A 298 3.97 -5.98 -18.81
CA SER A 298 4.02 -6.90 -17.68
C SER A 298 2.77 -6.89 -16.80
N GLY A 299 1.81 -6.00 -17.06
CA GLY A 299 0.55 -5.89 -16.33
C GLY A 299 0.45 -4.73 -15.36
N GLY A 300 1.40 -3.78 -15.36
CA GLY A 300 1.32 -2.56 -14.55
C GLY A 300 0.09 -1.73 -14.87
N LYS A 301 -0.71 -1.39 -13.86
CA LYS A 301 -1.96 -0.65 -14.01
C LYS A 301 -2.01 0.64 -13.23
N VAL A 302 -1.31 0.71 -12.10
CA VAL A 302 -1.29 1.89 -11.25
C VAL A 302 0.12 2.13 -10.75
N ILE A 303 0.61 3.36 -10.90
CA ILE A 303 1.88 3.78 -10.32
C ILE A 303 1.62 4.87 -9.30
N PHE A 304 2.08 4.65 -8.07
CA PHE A 304 2.10 5.66 -7.02
C PHE A 304 3.39 6.47 -7.15
N ILE A 305 3.27 7.78 -7.31
CA ILE A 305 4.40 8.68 -7.55
C ILE A 305 4.45 9.73 -6.44
N GLY A 306 5.53 9.70 -5.65
CA GLY A 306 5.81 10.76 -4.70
C GLY A 306 6.32 12.00 -5.42
N MET A 307 5.44 12.93 -5.76
CA MET A 307 5.81 14.22 -6.33
C MET A 307 6.26 15.22 -5.25
N GLU A 308 5.59 15.19 -4.14
CA GLU A 308 5.73 15.93 -2.88
C GLU A 308 5.49 17.43 -3.04
N SER A 309 6.08 18.10 -4.02
CA SER A 309 5.88 19.52 -4.28
C SER A 309 5.97 19.84 -5.78
N ILE A 310 5.36 20.96 -6.16
CA ILE A 310 5.56 21.62 -7.45
C ILE A 310 6.64 22.72 -7.38
N ASP A 311 7.18 22.98 -6.19
CA ASP A 311 8.23 23.97 -5.94
C ASP A 311 9.60 23.27 -5.89
N PRO A 312 10.53 23.59 -6.82
CA PRO A 312 11.87 23.02 -6.82
C PRO A 312 12.67 23.30 -5.55
N VAL A 313 12.42 24.44 -4.87
CA VAL A 313 13.11 24.80 -3.62
C VAL A 313 12.70 23.85 -2.50
N ASN A 314 11.39 23.62 -2.32
CA ASN A 314 10.89 22.62 -1.37
C ASN A 314 11.47 21.23 -1.60
N LEU A 315 11.56 20.81 -2.87
CA LEU A 315 12.13 19.50 -3.23
C LEU A 315 13.63 19.42 -2.90
N ALA A 316 14.38 20.49 -3.12
CA ALA A 316 15.80 20.55 -2.77
C ALA A 316 16.01 20.48 -1.25
N ASP A 317 15.24 21.23 -0.47
CA ASP A 317 15.33 21.30 0.99
C ASP A 317 15.07 19.93 1.64
N VAL A 318 14.11 19.16 1.13
CA VAL A 318 13.83 17.80 1.63
C VAL A 318 14.68 16.71 0.94
N LYS A 319 15.76 17.09 0.27
CA LYS A 319 16.68 16.19 -0.46
C LYS A 319 15.98 15.32 -1.52
N LYS A 320 14.95 15.85 -2.16
CA LYS A 320 14.23 15.22 -3.29
C LYS A 320 14.38 15.99 -4.61
N GLY A 321 15.43 16.78 -4.76
CA GLY A 321 15.71 17.60 -5.94
C GLY A 321 15.97 16.82 -7.24
N PHE A 322 16.00 15.47 -7.19
CA PHE A 322 15.97 14.62 -8.38
C PHE A 322 14.60 14.59 -9.08
N ASN A 323 13.52 14.93 -8.38
CA ASN A 323 12.24 15.22 -9.00
C ASN A 323 12.28 16.62 -9.64
N LYS A 324 11.74 16.72 -10.84
CA LYS A 324 11.72 17.94 -11.64
C LYS A 324 10.27 18.29 -11.99
N PRO A 325 9.66 19.31 -11.34
CA PRO A 325 8.26 19.68 -11.55
C PRO A 325 7.91 19.96 -13.01
N GLU A 326 8.85 20.52 -13.78
CA GLU A 326 8.71 20.79 -15.21
C GLU A 326 8.50 19.53 -16.07
N GLU A 327 8.87 18.36 -15.56
CA GLU A 327 8.74 17.08 -16.28
C GLU A 327 7.49 16.28 -15.86
N TYR A 328 6.78 16.70 -14.83
CA TYR A 328 5.64 15.94 -14.28
C TYR A 328 4.56 15.68 -15.33
N THR A 329 4.22 16.69 -16.13
CA THR A 329 3.22 16.57 -17.19
C THR A 329 3.61 15.48 -18.19
N SER A 330 4.83 15.53 -18.75
CA SER A 330 5.29 14.57 -19.75
C SER A 330 5.39 13.13 -19.20
N VAL A 331 5.76 12.97 -17.94
CA VAL A 331 5.77 11.66 -17.28
C VAL A 331 4.34 11.09 -17.17
N LEU A 332 3.39 11.92 -16.76
CA LEU A 332 2.00 11.49 -16.58
C LEU A 332 1.30 11.21 -17.91
N GLU A 333 1.56 12.00 -18.95
CA GLU A 333 1.06 11.76 -20.31
C GLU A 333 1.56 10.42 -20.84
N ARG A 334 2.85 10.11 -20.68
CA ARG A 334 3.45 8.84 -21.08
C ARG A 334 2.81 7.63 -20.40
N LEU A 335 2.48 7.73 -19.10
CA LEU A 335 1.74 6.69 -18.38
C LEU A 335 0.33 6.55 -18.92
N ALA A 336 -0.37 7.67 -19.15
CA ALA A 336 -1.74 7.68 -19.64
C ALA A 336 -1.87 7.08 -21.04
N GLU A 337 -0.93 7.35 -21.95
CA GLU A 337 -0.85 6.75 -23.29
C GLU A 337 -0.79 5.23 -23.26
N ARG A 338 -0.25 4.66 -22.17
CA ARG A 338 -0.15 3.20 -21.96
C ARG A 338 -1.23 2.66 -21.02
N HIS A 339 -2.26 3.45 -20.77
CA HIS A 339 -3.36 3.11 -19.89
C HIS A 339 -2.94 2.75 -18.45
N ILE A 340 -1.88 3.39 -17.95
CA ILE A 340 -1.40 3.28 -16.58
C ILE A 340 -1.92 4.48 -15.79
N PHE A 341 -2.63 4.22 -14.68
CA PHE A 341 -3.10 5.27 -13.79
C PHE A 341 -2.00 5.76 -12.87
N ALA A 342 -1.93 7.08 -12.68
CA ALA A 342 -1.04 7.68 -11.69
C ALA A 342 -1.81 8.05 -10.42
N ILE A 343 -1.26 7.65 -9.27
CA ILE A 343 -1.57 8.24 -7.96
C ILE A 343 -0.43 9.18 -7.63
N THR A 344 -0.72 10.49 -7.53
CA THR A 344 0.30 11.51 -7.29
C THR A 344 0.20 12.02 -5.86
N SER A 345 1.28 11.91 -5.09
CA SER A 345 1.33 12.32 -3.68
C SER A 345 1.99 13.68 -3.54
N PHE A 346 1.37 14.54 -2.73
CA PHE A 346 1.86 15.86 -2.36
C PHE A 346 1.92 16.01 -0.84
N ILE A 347 2.91 16.75 -0.38
CA ILE A 347 3.10 17.10 1.03
C ILE A 347 2.88 18.60 1.17
N ILE A 348 2.02 19.00 2.10
CA ILE A 348 1.73 20.41 2.46
C ILE A 348 2.31 20.69 3.84
N GLY A 349 2.84 21.89 4.02
CA GLY A 349 3.50 22.33 5.25
C GLY A 349 5.01 22.24 5.20
N MET A 350 5.59 22.21 4.00
CA MET A 350 7.03 22.37 3.80
C MET A 350 7.48 23.81 4.11
N ASP A 351 8.75 24.00 4.36
CA ASP A 351 9.32 25.25 4.85
C ASP A 351 9.12 26.45 3.90
N ASN A 352 9.01 26.22 2.59
CA ASN A 352 8.74 27.27 1.60
C ASN A 352 7.27 27.38 1.17
N ASP A 353 6.39 26.54 1.70
CA ASP A 353 4.97 26.67 1.41
C ASP A 353 4.41 27.99 1.96
N THR A 354 3.55 28.60 1.18
CA THR A 354 2.84 29.84 1.53
C THR A 354 1.34 29.64 1.33
N PRO A 355 0.49 30.44 1.98
CA PRO A 355 -0.96 30.40 1.73
C PRO A 355 -1.29 30.39 0.23
N GLY A 356 -2.26 29.58 -0.17
CA GLY A 356 -2.62 29.34 -1.56
C GLY A 356 -1.79 28.22 -2.24
N VAL A 357 -0.92 27.51 -1.51
CA VAL A 357 -0.16 26.38 -2.08
C VAL A 357 -1.06 25.29 -2.65
N ALA A 358 -2.16 24.99 -1.98
CA ALA A 358 -3.12 23.99 -2.45
C ALA A 358 -3.75 24.38 -3.79
N GLU A 359 -4.16 25.64 -3.97
CA GLU A 359 -4.71 26.10 -5.25
C GLU A 359 -3.67 26.04 -6.36
N ARG A 360 -2.41 26.42 -6.10
CA ARG A 360 -1.31 26.30 -7.09
C ARG A 360 -1.10 24.85 -7.52
N ILE A 361 -1.07 23.90 -6.57
CA ILE A 361 -0.97 22.47 -6.88
C ILE A 361 -2.18 22.00 -7.71
N LEU A 362 -3.40 22.40 -7.34
CA LEU A 362 -4.61 22.01 -8.06
C LEU A 362 -4.66 22.60 -9.47
N GLN A 363 -4.17 23.81 -9.68
CA GLN A 363 -4.04 24.40 -11.02
C GLN A 363 -3.11 23.56 -11.92
N GLN A 364 -1.99 23.11 -11.37
CA GLN A 364 -1.07 22.21 -12.07
C GLN A 364 -1.73 20.86 -12.39
N ILE A 365 -2.39 20.24 -11.40
CA ILE A 365 -3.09 18.95 -11.59
C ILE A 365 -4.17 19.03 -12.68
N ARG A 366 -4.81 20.18 -12.86
CA ARG A 366 -5.83 20.37 -13.92
C ARG A 366 -5.27 20.24 -15.34
N THR A 367 -3.98 20.43 -15.52
CA THR A 367 -3.31 20.28 -16.84
C THR A 367 -2.89 18.85 -17.13
N TRP A 368 -3.02 17.93 -16.14
CA TRP A 368 -2.56 16.55 -16.24
C TRP A 368 -3.65 15.58 -16.71
N PRO A 369 -3.28 14.43 -17.25
CA PRO A 369 -4.22 13.32 -17.45
C PRO A 369 -4.94 12.95 -16.14
N PRO A 370 -6.18 12.45 -16.22
CA PRO A 370 -6.94 12.08 -15.03
C PRO A 370 -6.22 11.07 -14.15
N GLY A 371 -5.89 11.45 -12.92
CA GLY A 371 -5.24 10.65 -11.91
C GLY A 371 -5.94 10.78 -10.55
N LEU A 372 -5.27 10.29 -9.52
CA LEU A 372 -5.74 10.29 -8.14
C LEU A 372 -4.75 11.06 -7.26
N PRO A 373 -4.90 12.38 -7.09
CA PRO A 373 -4.01 13.15 -6.22
C PRO A 373 -4.27 12.82 -4.74
N VAL A 374 -3.19 12.68 -3.98
CA VAL A 374 -3.20 12.43 -2.54
C VAL A 374 -2.42 13.53 -1.84
N PHE A 375 -2.93 14.02 -0.73
CA PHE A 375 -2.30 15.10 0.01
C PHE A 375 -2.04 14.67 1.46
N GLY A 376 -0.81 14.86 1.91
CA GLY A 376 -0.40 14.66 3.29
C GLY A 376 0.16 15.95 3.87
N GLN A 377 0.23 16.01 5.19
CA GLN A 377 1.01 17.04 5.87
C GLN A 377 2.43 16.56 6.09
N LEU A 378 3.42 17.47 6.10
CA LEU A 378 4.78 17.14 6.49
C LEU A 378 4.76 16.63 7.94
N THR A 379 5.20 15.39 8.13
CA THR A 379 5.16 14.73 9.43
C THR A 379 6.57 14.32 9.84
N PRO A 380 7.12 14.88 10.91
CA PRO A 380 8.42 14.48 11.43
C PRO A 380 8.30 13.14 12.18
N PHE A 381 8.58 12.03 11.50
CA PHE A 381 8.64 10.73 12.13
C PHE A 381 9.92 10.60 12.97
N PRO A 382 9.91 9.85 14.09
CA PRO A 382 11.08 9.70 14.93
C PRO A 382 12.29 9.18 14.12
N SER A 383 13.50 9.53 14.56
CA SER A 383 14.78 9.19 13.94
C SER A 383 14.98 9.65 12.48
N THR A 384 14.02 10.33 11.86
CA THR A 384 14.24 10.95 10.54
C THR A 384 15.12 12.20 10.68
N PRO A 385 15.92 12.54 9.65
CA PRO A 385 16.66 13.80 9.64
C PRO A 385 15.75 15.02 9.85
N LEU A 386 14.52 14.99 9.32
CA LEU A 386 13.50 16.03 9.54
C LEU A 386 13.15 16.20 11.03
N TYR A 387 12.92 15.09 11.74
CA TYR A 387 12.59 15.14 13.17
C TYR A 387 13.73 15.80 13.97
N LYS A 388 14.95 15.36 13.72
CA LYS A 388 16.15 15.88 14.38
C LYS A 388 16.35 17.37 14.11
N ARG A 389 16.24 17.79 12.85
CA ARG A 389 16.36 19.20 12.45
C ARG A 389 15.31 20.08 13.15
N LEU A 390 14.04 19.66 13.11
CA LEU A 390 12.95 20.42 13.73
C LEU A 390 13.08 20.49 15.26
N GLN A 391 13.64 19.47 15.89
CA GLN A 391 13.94 19.46 17.32
C GLN A 391 15.07 20.44 17.65
N GLU A 392 16.16 20.44 16.89
CA GLU A 392 17.29 21.36 17.04
C GLU A 392 16.88 22.81 16.80
N GLU A 393 15.99 23.06 15.87
CA GLU A 393 15.41 24.38 15.58
C GLU A 393 14.37 24.85 16.60
N GLY A 394 13.95 24.02 17.55
CA GLY A 394 12.90 24.32 18.53
C GLY A 394 11.50 24.41 17.94
N ARG A 395 11.28 23.88 16.74
CA ARG A 395 10.01 23.93 16.01
C ARG A 395 9.12 22.69 16.20
N LEU A 396 9.61 21.70 16.92
CA LEU A 396 8.85 20.47 17.21
C LEU A 396 7.94 20.70 18.41
N VAL A 397 6.69 21.08 18.17
CA VAL A 397 5.72 21.43 19.21
C VAL A 397 5.06 20.21 19.87
N ARG A 398 5.11 19.05 19.23
CA ARG A 398 4.58 17.79 19.75
C ARG A 398 5.61 16.66 19.55
N PRO A 399 6.64 16.55 20.41
CA PRO A 399 7.76 15.61 20.23
C PRO A 399 7.33 14.15 20.13
N LYS A 400 6.35 13.71 20.93
CA LYS A 400 5.82 12.34 20.94
C LYS A 400 4.40 12.28 20.37
N HIS A 401 4.18 12.93 19.23
CA HIS A 401 2.87 13.05 18.60
C HIS A 401 2.19 11.69 18.26
N TRP A 402 2.96 10.62 18.19
CA TRP A 402 2.46 9.26 17.93
C TRP A 402 1.76 8.61 19.13
N LEU A 403 2.04 9.04 20.37
CA LEU A 403 1.37 8.56 21.57
C LEU A 403 -0.04 9.15 21.74
N LYS A 404 -0.35 10.22 21.02
CA LYS A 404 -1.69 10.79 20.92
C LYS A 404 -1.88 11.28 19.49
N PHE A 405 -2.12 10.33 18.60
CA PHE A 405 -2.31 10.67 17.19
C PHE A 405 -3.65 11.39 16.99
N GLU A 406 -3.58 12.68 16.76
CA GLU A 406 -4.73 13.51 16.39
C GLU A 406 -4.71 13.76 14.88
N LYS A 407 -5.80 13.37 14.23
CA LYS A 407 -5.94 13.57 12.78
C LYS A 407 -5.82 15.06 12.45
N ASN A 408 -4.99 15.36 11.45
CA ASN A 408 -4.78 16.71 10.92
C ASN A 408 -4.11 17.70 11.90
N THR A 409 -3.47 17.24 12.94
CA THR A 409 -2.71 18.09 13.86
C THR A 409 -1.22 17.98 13.53
N MET A 410 -0.59 19.09 13.17
CA MET A 410 0.84 19.13 12.91
C MET A 410 1.64 18.93 14.19
N ALA A 411 2.80 18.29 14.06
CA ALA A 411 3.73 18.08 15.15
C ALA A 411 4.81 19.17 15.22
N HIS A 412 4.87 20.06 14.23
CA HIS A 412 5.86 21.13 14.12
C HIS A 412 5.25 22.44 13.58
N GLU A 413 5.95 23.52 13.76
CA GLU A 413 5.61 24.84 13.22
C GLU A 413 6.25 25.01 11.82
N PRO A 414 5.45 25.23 10.75
CA PRO A 414 5.99 25.60 9.44
C PRO A 414 6.65 26.99 9.48
N LEU A 415 7.56 27.29 8.54
CA LEU A 415 8.25 28.59 8.54
C LEU A 415 7.41 29.75 8.00
N LYS A 416 6.61 29.51 6.96
CA LYS A 416 5.91 30.59 6.22
C LYS A 416 4.38 30.50 6.31
N MET A 417 3.87 29.55 7.08
CA MET A 417 2.44 29.38 7.36
C MET A 417 2.24 29.06 8.83
N THR A 418 1.05 29.36 9.35
CA THR A 418 0.64 28.84 10.67
C THR A 418 0.16 27.39 10.52
N ILE A 419 0.03 26.67 11.64
CA ILE A 419 -0.55 25.33 11.69
C ILE A 419 -1.98 25.34 11.13
N GLU A 420 -2.77 26.36 11.48
CA GLU A 420 -4.15 26.54 11.01
C GLU A 420 -4.22 26.77 9.50
N GLN A 421 -3.31 27.61 8.97
CA GLN A 421 -3.21 27.84 7.53
C GLN A 421 -2.85 26.56 6.80
N THR A 422 -1.89 25.79 7.29
CA THR A 422 -1.49 24.50 6.71
C THR A 422 -2.64 23.50 6.72
N HIS A 423 -3.40 23.45 7.80
CA HIS A 423 -4.59 22.60 7.89
C HIS A 423 -5.68 23.04 6.91
N HIS A 424 -5.88 24.36 6.75
CA HIS A 424 -6.80 24.91 5.75
C HIS A 424 -6.39 24.50 4.33
N GLU A 425 -5.13 24.67 3.95
CA GLU A 425 -4.59 24.29 2.65
C GLU A 425 -4.78 22.79 2.37
N LEU A 426 -4.48 21.93 3.36
CA LEU A 426 -4.67 20.49 3.24
C LEU A 426 -6.15 20.11 3.02
N THR A 427 -7.05 20.72 3.80
CA THR A 427 -8.49 20.50 3.67
C THR A 427 -9.01 21.01 2.32
N TYR A 428 -8.51 22.16 1.87
CA TYR A 428 -8.83 22.75 0.58
C TYR A 428 -8.41 21.81 -0.57
N ALA A 429 -7.18 21.30 -0.55
CA ALA A 429 -6.66 20.38 -1.57
C ALA A 429 -7.54 19.12 -1.69
N TRP A 430 -7.87 18.46 -0.60
CA TRP A 430 -8.72 17.27 -0.59
C TRP A 430 -10.15 17.57 -1.06
N THR A 431 -10.76 18.64 -0.56
CA THR A 431 -12.14 19.01 -0.90
C THR A 431 -12.28 19.33 -2.37
N HIS A 432 -11.34 20.09 -2.92
CA HIS A 432 -11.42 20.56 -4.31
C HIS A 432 -10.95 19.49 -5.33
N SER A 433 -10.19 18.48 -4.92
CA SER A 433 -9.81 17.36 -5.79
C SER A 433 -10.93 16.34 -5.99
N TYR A 434 -11.81 16.16 -5.00
CA TYR A 434 -12.79 15.07 -4.97
C TYR A 434 -14.24 15.52 -4.85
N ASN A 435 -14.55 16.78 -5.18
CA ASN A 435 -15.93 17.26 -5.26
C ASN A 435 -16.63 16.74 -6.54
N ALA A 436 -17.95 16.92 -6.61
CA ALA A 436 -18.76 16.38 -7.70
C ALA A 436 -18.37 16.94 -9.09
N ALA A 437 -17.96 18.20 -9.17
CA ALA A 437 -17.53 18.82 -10.42
C ALA A 437 -16.24 18.16 -10.92
N ARG A 438 -15.25 17.99 -10.06
CA ARG A 438 -13.96 17.35 -10.41
C ARG A 438 -14.13 15.86 -10.74
N ASN A 439 -15.03 15.17 -10.05
CA ASN A 439 -15.35 13.79 -10.39
C ASN A 439 -15.97 13.68 -11.80
N ALA A 440 -16.86 14.59 -12.16
CA ALA A 440 -17.45 14.64 -13.49
C ALA A 440 -16.41 14.95 -14.57
N GLU A 441 -15.56 15.95 -14.37
CA GLU A 441 -14.48 16.33 -15.29
C GLU A 441 -13.50 15.17 -15.51
N ALA A 442 -13.05 14.49 -14.44
CA ALA A 442 -12.14 13.36 -14.54
C ALA A 442 -12.74 12.20 -15.34
N VAL A 443 -14.04 11.90 -15.14
CA VAL A 443 -14.76 10.88 -15.91
C VAL A 443 -14.94 11.29 -17.38
N GLN A 444 -15.20 12.57 -17.64
CA GLN A 444 -15.38 13.10 -18.99
C GLN A 444 -14.05 13.11 -19.76
N ALA A 445 -12.94 13.46 -19.13
CA ALA A 445 -11.61 13.41 -19.75
C ALA A 445 -11.22 11.98 -20.20
N MET A 446 -11.84 10.95 -19.60
CA MET A 446 -11.69 9.55 -20.00
C MET A 446 -12.79 9.10 -21.00
N SER A 447 -13.49 9.99 -21.68
CA SER A 447 -14.62 9.63 -22.57
C SER A 447 -14.24 8.68 -23.73
N HIS A 448 -12.97 8.69 -24.14
CA HIS A 448 -12.41 7.76 -25.11
C HIS A 448 -12.21 6.32 -24.58
N ALA A 449 -12.18 6.15 -23.26
CA ALA A 449 -12.02 4.84 -22.63
C ALA A 449 -13.37 4.11 -22.51
N PRO A 450 -13.37 2.76 -22.51
CA PRO A 450 -14.57 1.97 -22.22
C PRO A 450 -15.25 2.37 -20.89
N VAL A 451 -16.55 2.14 -20.78
CA VAL A 451 -17.33 2.55 -19.59
C VAL A 451 -16.84 1.90 -18.30
N GLY A 452 -16.33 0.66 -18.34
CA GLY A 452 -15.84 -0.08 -17.17
C GLY A 452 -14.71 0.64 -16.43
N PRO A 453 -13.58 0.97 -17.08
CA PRO A 453 -12.51 1.79 -16.51
C PRO A 453 -12.98 3.13 -15.95
N ARG A 454 -13.94 3.80 -16.57
CA ARG A 454 -14.49 5.09 -16.10
C ARG A 454 -15.31 4.92 -14.82
N ILE A 455 -16.10 3.86 -14.73
CA ILE A 455 -16.81 3.48 -13.50
C ILE A 455 -15.82 3.15 -12.39
N PHE A 456 -14.80 2.36 -12.69
CA PHE A 456 -13.75 2.01 -11.72
C PHE A 456 -13.06 3.26 -11.20
N HIS A 457 -12.69 4.19 -12.08
CA HIS A 457 -12.07 5.46 -11.69
C HIS A 457 -12.97 6.27 -10.74
N LEU A 458 -14.27 6.40 -11.05
CA LEU A 458 -15.20 7.10 -10.17
C LEU A 458 -15.33 6.45 -8.79
N ILE A 459 -15.44 5.11 -8.74
CA ILE A 459 -15.49 4.36 -7.47
C ILE A 459 -14.22 4.58 -6.66
N THR A 460 -13.06 4.54 -7.32
CA THR A 460 -11.77 4.78 -6.65
C THR A 460 -11.69 6.21 -6.12
N ARG A 461 -12.17 7.22 -6.84
CA ARG A 461 -12.27 8.60 -6.34
C ARG A 461 -13.14 8.70 -5.09
N PHE A 462 -14.25 7.98 -5.02
CA PHE A 462 -15.06 7.93 -3.80
C PHE A 462 -14.33 7.26 -2.64
N ALA A 463 -13.56 6.21 -2.90
CA ALA A 463 -12.74 5.54 -1.90
C ALA A 463 -11.65 6.49 -1.37
N PHE A 464 -10.94 7.21 -2.25
CA PHE A 464 -9.91 8.18 -1.85
C PHE A 464 -10.50 9.36 -1.06
N ARG A 465 -11.67 9.86 -1.44
CA ARG A 465 -12.39 10.84 -0.63
C ARG A 465 -12.64 10.32 0.79
N ALA A 466 -12.99 9.03 0.94
CA ALA A 466 -13.26 8.42 2.23
C ALA A 466 -12.01 8.26 3.12
N ILE A 467 -10.81 8.26 2.55
CA ILE A 467 -9.55 8.24 3.33
C ILE A 467 -9.43 9.51 4.16
N TYR A 468 -9.70 10.67 3.59
CA TYR A 468 -9.60 11.96 4.29
C TYR A 468 -10.92 12.35 4.98
N PHE A 469 -12.05 12.12 4.32
CA PHE A 469 -13.40 12.36 4.84
C PHE A 469 -14.10 11.02 5.06
N PRO A 470 -13.80 10.28 6.15
CA PRO A 470 -14.37 8.96 6.37
C PRO A 470 -15.90 9.01 6.42
N GLN A 471 -16.52 8.21 5.57
CA GLN A 471 -17.96 8.08 5.45
C GLN A 471 -18.42 6.96 6.40
N THR A 472 -18.58 7.26 7.67
CA THR A 472 -18.92 6.27 8.71
C THR A 472 -20.38 5.89 8.74
N THR A 473 -21.27 6.70 8.17
CA THR A 473 -22.71 6.47 8.18
C THR A 473 -23.28 6.23 6.79
N ARG A 474 -24.37 5.47 6.72
CA ARG A 474 -25.12 5.28 5.47
C ARG A 474 -25.60 6.62 4.87
N ARG A 475 -25.97 7.58 5.72
CA ARG A 475 -26.41 8.92 5.28
C ARG A 475 -25.28 9.70 4.60
N ALA A 476 -24.06 9.61 5.10
CA ALA A 476 -22.90 10.27 4.51
C ALA A 476 -22.58 9.71 3.11
N TRP A 477 -22.64 8.40 2.92
CA TRP A 477 -22.50 7.77 1.61
C TRP A 477 -23.64 8.15 0.65
N LEU A 478 -24.89 8.20 1.13
CA LEU A 478 -26.03 8.66 0.31
C LEU A 478 -25.82 10.11 -0.16
N LYS A 479 -25.27 10.98 0.68
CA LYS A 479 -24.90 12.36 0.30
C LYS A 479 -23.88 12.37 -0.84
N VAL A 480 -22.80 11.58 -0.74
CA VAL A 480 -21.78 11.46 -1.79
C VAL A 480 -22.41 11.01 -3.11
N PHE A 481 -23.26 9.98 -3.08
CA PHE A 481 -23.99 9.52 -4.27
C PHE A 481 -24.91 10.60 -4.84
N PHE A 482 -25.67 11.29 -3.99
CA PHE A 482 -26.58 12.34 -4.42
C PHE A 482 -25.85 13.53 -5.06
N GLU A 483 -24.73 13.96 -4.50
CA GLU A 483 -23.88 15.01 -5.08
C GLU A 483 -23.37 14.62 -6.48
N ASN A 484 -23.01 13.36 -6.68
CA ASN A 484 -22.46 12.83 -7.93
C ASN A 484 -23.53 12.18 -8.84
N ARG A 485 -24.83 12.29 -8.53
CA ARG A 485 -25.90 11.54 -9.21
C ARG A 485 -25.91 11.68 -10.73
N ARG A 486 -25.61 12.86 -11.27
CA ARG A 486 -25.59 13.09 -12.72
C ARG A 486 -24.51 12.22 -13.41
N THR A 487 -23.32 12.21 -12.85
CA THR A 487 -22.19 11.39 -13.36
C THR A 487 -22.48 9.90 -13.22
N VAL A 488 -23.00 9.49 -12.05
CA VAL A 488 -23.39 8.08 -11.80
C VAL A 488 -24.46 7.61 -12.78
N PHE A 489 -25.54 8.38 -12.98
CA PHE A 489 -26.62 8.02 -13.92
C PHE A 489 -26.15 8.02 -15.38
N SER A 490 -25.28 8.95 -15.78
CA SER A 490 -24.71 8.96 -17.13
C SER A 490 -23.91 7.68 -17.41
N LEU A 491 -23.01 7.29 -16.50
CA LEU A 491 -22.23 6.07 -16.63
C LEU A 491 -23.10 4.81 -16.57
N ALA A 492 -24.12 4.78 -15.70
CA ALA A 492 -25.05 3.66 -15.62
C ALA A 492 -25.84 3.48 -16.92
N LYS A 493 -26.34 4.57 -17.51
CA LYS A 493 -27.04 4.54 -18.81
C LYS A 493 -26.15 4.01 -19.93
N GLU A 494 -24.90 4.47 -19.99
CA GLU A 494 -23.91 4.02 -20.96
C GLU A 494 -23.57 2.53 -20.78
N ALA A 495 -23.38 2.08 -19.54
CA ALA A 495 -23.13 0.68 -19.22
C ALA A 495 -24.28 -0.24 -19.63
N ILE A 496 -25.54 0.16 -19.36
CA ILE A 496 -26.73 -0.58 -19.80
C ILE A 496 -26.81 -0.62 -21.33
N GLY A 497 -26.57 0.51 -22.00
CA GLY A 497 -26.53 0.60 -23.46
C GLY A 497 -25.51 -0.34 -24.08
N SER A 498 -24.30 -0.39 -23.55
CA SER A 498 -23.23 -1.27 -24.04
C SER A 498 -23.57 -2.76 -23.88
N VAL A 499 -24.19 -3.16 -22.76
CA VAL A 499 -24.65 -4.55 -22.54
C VAL A 499 -25.76 -4.94 -23.50
N LEU A 500 -26.74 -4.04 -23.75
CA LEU A 500 -27.83 -4.29 -24.69
C LEU A 500 -27.32 -4.41 -26.13
N THR A 501 -26.37 -3.57 -26.53
CA THR A 501 -25.76 -3.62 -27.87
C THR A 501 -24.95 -4.91 -28.04
N SER A 502 -24.16 -5.34 -27.05
CA SER A 502 -23.43 -6.61 -27.10
C SER A 502 -24.35 -7.81 -27.21
N LYS A 503 -25.47 -7.84 -26.50
CA LYS A 503 -26.48 -8.91 -26.62
C LYS A 503 -27.17 -8.92 -27.99
N ARG A 504 -27.35 -7.76 -28.60
CA ARG A 504 -27.96 -7.62 -29.95
C ARG A 504 -27.02 -8.14 -31.06
N ILE A 505 -25.71 -7.97 -30.88
CA ILE A 505 -24.69 -8.48 -31.79
C ILE A 505 -24.56 -10.01 -31.62
N ALA A 506 -24.45 -10.50 -30.37
CA ALA A 506 -24.36 -11.92 -30.06
C ALA A 506 -25.63 -12.73 -30.44
N GLY A 507 -26.78 -12.07 -30.54
CA GLY A 507 -28.03 -12.69 -30.99
C GLY A 507 -28.26 -12.70 -32.50
N LYS A 508 -27.38 -12.03 -33.29
CA LYS A 508 -27.45 -12.03 -34.75
C LYS A 508 -26.53 -13.03 -35.43
N ASP A 509 -25.44 -13.39 -34.75
CA ASP A 509 -24.52 -14.46 -35.20
C ASP A 509 -24.90 -15.74 -34.45
N GLY A 510 -25.68 -16.60 -35.10
CA GLY A 510 -25.85 -17.97 -34.63
C GLY A 510 -24.49 -18.66 -34.50
N PRO A 511 -24.38 -19.77 -33.71
CA PRO A 511 -23.09 -20.40 -33.48
C PRO A 511 -22.44 -20.72 -34.81
N ALA A 512 -21.28 -20.10 -35.08
CA ALA A 512 -20.46 -20.45 -36.22
C ALA A 512 -20.07 -21.93 -36.09
N VAL A 513 -20.64 -22.78 -36.90
CA VAL A 513 -20.25 -24.17 -37.03
C VAL A 513 -18.88 -24.20 -37.71
N ILE A 514 -17.83 -24.30 -36.91
CA ILE A 514 -16.48 -24.54 -37.40
C ILE A 514 -16.45 -26.00 -37.85
N THR A 515 -16.66 -26.23 -39.14
CA THR A 515 -16.36 -27.54 -39.77
C THR A 515 -14.84 -27.68 -39.83
N PRO A 516 -14.25 -28.74 -39.27
CA PRO A 516 -12.82 -28.99 -39.44
C PRO A 516 -12.48 -29.18 -40.91
N PRO A 517 -11.31 -28.72 -41.37
CA PRO A 517 -10.91 -28.93 -42.76
C PRO A 517 -10.86 -30.44 -43.05
N ARG A 518 -11.52 -30.90 -44.15
CA ARG A 518 -11.39 -32.25 -44.65
C ARG A 518 -9.92 -32.51 -45.00
N GLU A 519 -9.30 -33.46 -44.33
CA GLU A 519 -8.00 -34.01 -44.75
C GLU A 519 -8.13 -34.56 -46.16
N ARG A 520 -7.37 -33.97 -47.07
CA ARG A 520 -7.17 -34.56 -48.41
C ARG A 520 -6.25 -35.80 -48.24
N ILE A 521 -6.83 -36.95 -48.33
CA ILE A 521 -6.07 -38.20 -48.51
C ILE A 521 -5.45 -38.11 -49.89
N LEU A 522 -4.14 -37.97 -49.99
CA LEU A 522 -3.39 -38.13 -51.25
C LEU A 522 -3.30 -39.64 -51.52
N PRO A 523 -3.51 -40.10 -52.79
CA PRO A 523 -3.33 -41.49 -53.11
C PRO A 523 -1.84 -41.87 -53.04
N VAL A 524 -1.59 -43.01 -52.42
CA VAL A 524 -0.27 -43.66 -52.44
C VAL A 524 -0.16 -44.38 -53.76
N ASP A 525 0.73 -43.93 -54.64
CA ASP A 525 1.15 -44.68 -55.84
C ASP A 525 2.08 -45.81 -55.41
N HIS A 526 1.82 -46.99 -56.02
CA HIS A 526 2.57 -48.22 -55.89
C HIS A 526 3.93 -48.21 -56.58
#